data_50e7e3f836578462cd370707ba2b0db2
#
_entry.id   50e7e3f836578462cd370707ba2b0db2
#
_cell.length_a   1.000
_cell.length_b   1.000
_cell.length_c   1.000
_cell.angle_alpha   90.00
_cell.angle_beta   90.00
_cell.angle_gamma   90.00
#
_symmetry.space_group_name_H-M   'P 1'
#
loop_
_entity.id
_entity.type
_entity.pdbx_description
1 polymer ?
#
loop_
_entity_poly.entity_id
_entity_poly.type
_entity_poly.pdbx_seq_one_letter_code
_entity_poly.pdbx_strand_id
1 'polypeptide(L)'
;KESSAASDVYKRQVLAFTLIMMAAATFLIGVLPDFSVIGIWAPILLIVLKLAQGFSTGGEYAGATTFITEYAPDKSRGFYASLLDLGSYMGFAIGAAFVSILQLTLSAETMQGFAWRIPFLVALPLGLIAIYFRLKIEDTPAFQEAQDAAKRAADDAQASPDAPKGVIALIRAYWRELLTAFVLVAAANTVGYALTSYMPTYLTGTLGYDEVHGTLLTLPVLVAMALCIPLTGKLSDRIGRKRVLFIGSIS
;
A
#
# COMPACT_ATOMS: atom_id res chain seq x y z
N LYS A 1 -11.00 12.40 30.06
CA LYS A 1 -11.88 12.61 28.88
C LYS A 1 -11.25 13.54 27.82
N GLU A 2 -10.56 14.62 28.25
CA GLU A 2 -9.90 15.55 27.28
C GLU A 2 -8.68 14.94 26.58
N SER A 3 -7.87 14.14 27.26
CA SER A 3 -6.70 13.46 26.69
C SER A 3 -7.09 12.42 25.62
N SER A 4 -8.22 11.74 25.78
CA SER A 4 -8.74 10.76 24.80
C SER A 4 -9.20 11.44 23.52
N ALA A 5 -9.97 12.53 23.62
CA ALA A 5 -10.42 13.28 22.45
C ALA A 5 -9.27 13.86 21.64
N ALA A 6 -8.22 14.37 22.30
CA ALA A 6 -7.02 14.89 21.64
C ALA A 6 -6.25 13.79 20.87
N SER A 7 -6.14 12.58 21.43
CA SER A 7 -5.51 11.43 20.77
C SER A 7 -6.28 10.98 19.52
N ASP A 8 -7.62 11.02 19.55
CA ASP A 8 -8.46 10.62 18.43
C ASP A 8 -8.42 11.64 17.29
N VAL A 9 -8.44 12.91 17.63
CA VAL A 9 -8.23 13.99 16.67
C VAL A 9 -6.87 13.85 16.00
N TYR A 10 -5.82 13.55 16.75
CA TYR A 10 -4.47 13.36 16.23
C TYR A 10 -4.37 12.16 15.27
N LYS A 11 -4.94 11.01 15.62
CA LYS A 11 -4.95 9.82 14.75
C LYS A 11 -5.71 10.08 13.44
N ARG A 12 -6.86 10.73 13.53
CA ARG A 12 -7.67 11.12 12.36
C ARG A 12 -6.92 12.11 11.46
N GLN A 13 -6.20 13.05 12.06
CA GLN A 13 -5.36 14.01 11.34
C GLN A 13 -4.18 13.33 10.65
N VAL A 14 -3.48 12.39 11.31
CA VAL A 14 -2.35 11.66 10.71
C VAL A 14 -2.80 10.83 9.51
N LEU A 15 -3.91 10.11 9.62
CA LEU A 15 -4.45 9.31 8.51
C LEU A 15 -4.97 10.19 7.37
N ALA A 16 -5.60 11.33 7.65
CA ALA A 16 -5.99 12.28 6.62
C ALA A 16 -4.76 12.90 5.95
N PHE A 17 -3.74 13.24 6.72
CA PHE A 17 -2.48 13.77 6.21
C PHE A 17 -1.77 12.80 5.27
N THR A 18 -1.68 11.50 5.64
CA THR A 18 -1.07 10.49 4.76
C THR A 18 -1.84 10.32 3.45
N LEU A 19 -3.18 10.31 3.48
CA LEU A 19 -4.01 10.27 2.26
C LEU A 19 -3.80 11.50 1.38
N ILE A 20 -3.79 12.69 1.96
CA ILE A 20 -3.54 13.95 1.24
C ILE A 20 -2.14 13.92 0.62
N MET A 21 -1.13 13.51 1.40
CA MET A 21 0.25 13.43 0.93
C MET A 21 0.40 12.43 -0.22
N MET A 22 -0.26 11.26 -0.15
CA MET A 22 -0.26 10.26 -1.21
C MET A 22 -0.93 10.80 -2.50
N ALA A 23 -2.11 11.37 -2.38
CA ALA A 23 -2.84 11.94 -3.52
C ALA A 23 -2.07 13.11 -4.15
N ALA A 24 -1.53 14.01 -3.33
CA ALA A 24 -0.72 15.13 -3.79
C ALA A 24 0.59 14.68 -4.46
N ALA A 25 1.34 13.75 -3.85
CA ALA A 25 2.56 13.23 -4.44
C ALA A 25 2.28 12.53 -5.79
N THR A 26 1.22 11.75 -5.87
CA THR A 26 0.81 11.08 -7.12
C THR A 26 0.43 12.10 -8.19
N PHE A 27 -0.39 13.10 -7.85
CA PHE A 27 -0.77 14.16 -8.79
C PHE A 27 0.44 14.97 -9.26
N LEU A 28 1.35 15.33 -8.35
CA LEU A 28 2.58 16.08 -8.66
C LEU A 28 3.48 15.33 -9.64
N ILE A 29 3.51 13.99 -9.63
CA ILE A 29 4.21 13.21 -10.66
C ILE A 29 3.61 13.50 -12.04
N GLY A 30 2.28 13.59 -12.15
CA GLY A 30 1.60 13.88 -13.40
C GLY A 30 1.86 15.28 -13.97
N VAL A 31 2.15 16.26 -13.13
CA VAL A 31 2.47 17.64 -13.55
C VAL A 31 3.96 17.93 -13.61
N LEU A 32 4.80 16.94 -13.28
CA LEU A 32 6.24 17.12 -13.26
C LEU A 32 6.76 17.48 -14.67
N PRO A 33 7.55 18.57 -14.83
CA PRO A 33 8.17 18.91 -16.11
C PRO A 33 9.16 17.83 -16.56
N ASP A 34 9.30 17.68 -17.87
CA ASP A 34 10.19 16.69 -18.47
C ASP A 34 11.67 17.06 -18.28
N PHE A 35 12.53 16.07 -18.49
CA PHE A 35 13.98 16.23 -18.41
C PHE A 35 14.50 17.33 -19.35
N SER A 36 13.86 17.53 -20.50
CA SER A 36 14.19 18.59 -21.45
C SER A 36 14.00 20.01 -20.91
N VAL A 37 13.12 20.17 -19.90
CA VAL A 37 12.78 21.48 -19.30
C VAL A 37 13.60 21.75 -18.05
N ILE A 38 13.71 20.79 -17.13
CA ILE A 38 14.35 20.96 -15.83
C ILE A 38 15.58 20.09 -15.60
N GLY A 39 16.01 19.33 -16.62
CA GLY A 39 17.23 18.53 -16.58
C GLY A 39 17.23 17.52 -15.43
N ILE A 40 18.36 17.46 -14.69
CA ILE A 40 18.58 16.51 -13.59
C ILE A 40 17.57 16.65 -12.44
N TRP A 41 16.88 17.77 -12.33
CA TRP A 41 15.86 17.97 -11.31
C TRP A 41 14.62 17.11 -11.55
N ALA A 42 14.31 16.70 -12.79
CA ALA A 42 13.18 15.82 -13.08
C ALA A 42 13.29 14.47 -12.35
N PRO A 43 14.36 13.68 -12.50
CA PRO A 43 14.50 12.42 -11.78
C PRO A 43 14.65 12.62 -10.25
N ILE A 44 15.30 13.69 -9.79
CA ILE A 44 15.43 13.98 -8.36
C ILE A 44 14.05 14.22 -7.74
N LEU A 45 13.24 15.08 -8.33
CA LEU A 45 11.89 15.37 -7.84
C LEU A 45 11.00 14.12 -7.92
N LEU A 46 11.11 13.32 -8.98
CA LEU A 46 10.40 12.06 -9.09
C LEU A 46 10.74 11.12 -7.93
N ILE A 47 12.01 10.96 -7.56
CA ILE A 47 12.45 10.14 -6.43
C ILE A 47 11.87 10.69 -5.13
N VAL A 48 11.93 12.00 -4.89
CA VAL A 48 11.36 12.62 -3.68
C VAL A 48 9.86 12.37 -3.59
N LEU A 49 9.11 12.53 -4.69
CA LEU A 49 7.68 12.26 -4.72
C LEU A 49 7.37 10.77 -4.50
N LYS A 50 8.18 9.87 -5.06
CA LYS A 50 8.07 8.42 -4.82
C LYS A 50 8.36 8.04 -3.37
N LEU A 51 9.32 8.66 -2.72
CA LEU A 51 9.59 8.46 -1.30
C LEU A 51 8.42 8.96 -0.43
N ALA A 52 7.87 10.13 -0.73
CA ALA A 52 6.69 10.65 -0.04
C ALA A 52 5.47 9.72 -0.21
N GLN A 53 5.24 9.22 -1.43
CA GLN A 53 4.19 8.26 -1.74
C GLN A 53 4.39 6.95 -0.97
N GLY A 54 5.62 6.39 -0.96
CA GLY A 54 5.94 5.16 -0.23
C GLY A 54 5.78 5.30 1.27
N PHE A 55 6.20 6.43 1.84
CA PHE A 55 6.01 6.71 3.27
C PHE A 55 4.52 6.74 3.65
N SER A 56 3.69 7.42 2.87
CA SER A 56 2.24 7.47 3.08
C SER A 56 1.59 6.09 3.01
N THR A 57 1.90 5.34 1.96
CA THR A 57 1.37 3.99 1.75
C THR A 57 1.76 3.05 2.89
N GLY A 58 3.03 3.12 3.35
CA GLY A 58 3.52 2.30 4.46
C GLY A 58 2.79 2.59 5.77
N GLY A 59 2.56 3.85 6.09
CA GLY A 59 1.83 4.25 7.29
C GLY A 59 0.36 3.81 7.26
N GLU A 60 -0.30 3.96 6.12
CA GLU A 60 -1.69 3.56 5.94
C GLU A 60 -1.87 2.04 5.98
N TYR A 61 -1.00 1.29 5.28
CA TYR A 61 -1.02 -0.17 5.26
C TYR A 61 -0.76 -0.76 6.65
N ALA A 62 0.22 -0.23 7.39
CA ALA A 62 0.50 -0.66 8.76
C ALA A 62 -0.69 -0.42 9.69
N GLY A 63 -1.31 0.75 9.61
CA GLY A 63 -2.51 1.07 10.39
C GLY A 63 -3.69 0.15 10.07
N ALA A 64 -3.96 -0.09 8.78
CA ALA A 64 -5.03 -0.99 8.33
C ALA A 64 -4.77 -2.45 8.75
N THR A 65 -3.52 -2.92 8.64
CA THR A 65 -3.14 -4.28 9.05
C THR A 65 -3.33 -4.48 10.55
N THR A 66 -2.87 -3.52 11.37
CA THR A 66 -3.05 -3.56 12.83
C THR A 66 -4.53 -3.60 13.17
N PHE A 67 -5.31 -2.71 12.59
CA PHE A 67 -6.76 -2.67 12.78
C PHE A 67 -7.41 -4.03 12.47
N ILE A 68 -7.18 -4.59 11.29
CA ILE A 68 -7.80 -5.85 10.89
C ILE A 68 -7.35 -7.00 11.79
N THR A 69 -6.08 -7.06 12.19
CA THR A 69 -5.59 -8.14 13.05
C THR A 69 -6.13 -8.08 14.47
N GLU A 70 -6.47 -6.91 14.97
CA GLU A 70 -7.10 -6.74 16.28
C GLU A 70 -8.59 -7.11 16.28
N TYR A 71 -9.31 -6.79 15.19
CA TYR A 71 -10.77 -6.98 15.11
C TYR A 71 -11.21 -8.27 14.43
N ALA A 72 -10.35 -8.89 13.64
CA ALA A 72 -10.68 -10.15 13.00
C ALA A 72 -10.80 -11.28 14.03
N PRO A 73 -11.81 -12.15 13.90
CA PRO A 73 -11.92 -13.34 14.73
C PRO A 73 -10.63 -14.17 14.68
N ASP A 74 -10.18 -14.69 15.83
CA ASP A 74 -8.91 -15.41 15.97
C ASP A 74 -8.72 -16.53 14.93
N LYS A 75 -9.81 -17.22 14.56
CA LYS A 75 -9.81 -18.34 13.60
C LYS A 75 -9.72 -17.92 12.14
N SER A 76 -9.86 -16.62 11.82
CA SER A 76 -9.94 -16.12 10.45
C SER A 76 -9.13 -14.84 10.21
N ARG A 77 -8.20 -14.52 11.12
CA ARG A 77 -7.32 -13.34 10.99
C ARG A 77 -6.54 -13.29 9.69
N GLY A 78 -6.05 -14.44 9.22
CA GLY A 78 -5.31 -14.53 7.96
C GLY A 78 -6.20 -14.20 6.75
N PHE A 79 -7.43 -14.68 6.74
CA PHE A 79 -8.40 -14.36 5.69
C PHE A 79 -8.70 -12.86 5.67
N TYR A 80 -9.03 -12.26 6.81
CA TYR A 80 -9.36 -10.82 6.85
C TYR A 80 -8.14 -9.94 6.51
N ALA A 81 -6.94 -10.29 7.00
CA ALA A 81 -5.73 -9.58 6.64
C ALA A 81 -5.42 -9.65 5.14
N SER A 82 -5.68 -10.80 4.51
CA SER A 82 -5.46 -10.99 3.07
C SER A 82 -6.39 -10.14 2.18
N LEU A 83 -7.49 -9.61 2.70
CA LEU A 83 -8.35 -8.68 1.94
C LEU A 83 -7.69 -7.33 1.65
N LEU A 84 -6.70 -6.92 2.48
CA LEU A 84 -5.89 -5.73 2.17
C LEU A 84 -5.03 -5.95 0.93
N ASP A 85 -4.37 -7.10 0.88
CA ASP A 85 -3.54 -7.46 -0.28
C ASP A 85 -4.39 -7.68 -1.53
N LEU A 86 -5.57 -8.31 -1.40
CA LEU A 86 -6.55 -8.40 -2.48
C LEU A 86 -6.86 -7.01 -3.04
N GLY A 87 -7.16 -6.02 -2.17
CA GLY A 87 -7.42 -4.64 -2.58
C GLY A 87 -6.24 -4.02 -3.31
N SER A 88 -5.01 -4.26 -2.85
CA SER A 88 -3.79 -3.77 -3.48
C SER A 88 -3.58 -4.36 -4.88
N TYR A 89 -3.68 -5.68 -5.04
CA TYR A 89 -3.53 -6.32 -6.36
C TYR A 89 -4.67 -5.99 -7.32
N MET A 90 -5.90 -5.83 -6.83
CA MET A 90 -7.00 -5.32 -7.64
C MET A 90 -6.75 -3.88 -8.09
N GLY A 91 -6.17 -3.04 -7.24
CA GLY A 91 -5.73 -1.70 -7.59
C GLY A 91 -4.69 -1.70 -8.71
N PHE A 92 -3.68 -2.58 -8.63
CA PHE A 92 -2.71 -2.77 -9.71
C PHE A 92 -3.38 -3.23 -11.01
N ALA A 93 -4.30 -4.19 -10.96
CA ALA A 93 -5.00 -4.70 -12.13
C ALA A 93 -5.86 -3.59 -12.79
N ILE A 94 -6.60 -2.81 -12.00
CA ILE A 94 -7.39 -1.68 -12.50
C ILE A 94 -6.49 -0.60 -13.12
N GLY A 95 -5.38 -0.27 -12.46
CA GLY A 95 -4.40 0.68 -12.99
C GLY A 95 -3.79 0.21 -14.32
N ALA A 96 -3.37 -1.05 -14.40
CA ALA A 96 -2.84 -1.64 -15.62
C ALA A 96 -3.89 -1.68 -16.73
N ALA A 97 -5.14 -2.04 -16.43
CA ALA A 97 -6.24 -2.00 -17.40
C ALA A 97 -6.49 -0.58 -17.93
N PHE A 98 -6.46 0.42 -17.05
CA PHE A 98 -6.62 1.82 -17.44
C PHE A 98 -5.50 2.29 -18.38
N VAL A 99 -4.25 1.97 -18.07
CA VAL A 99 -3.10 2.27 -18.95
C VAL A 99 -3.23 1.53 -20.28
N SER A 100 -3.62 0.24 -20.27
CA SER A 100 -3.83 -0.53 -21.50
C SER A 100 -4.90 0.07 -22.39
N ILE A 101 -6.01 0.56 -21.82
CA ILE A 101 -7.06 1.25 -22.58
C ILE A 101 -6.50 2.52 -23.24
N LEU A 102 -5.69 3.31 -22.52
CA LEU A 102 -5.06 4.49 -23.11
C LEU A 102 -4.11 4.11 -24.26
N GLN A 103 -3.31 3.07 -24.09
CA GLN A 103 -2.38 2.58 -25.13
C GLN A 103 -3.11 2.04 -26.38
N LEU A 104 -4.27 1.42 -26.20
CA LEU A 104 -5.09 0.91 -27.32
C LEU A 104 -5.84 2.01 -28.05
N THR A 105 -6.21 3.10 -27.37
CA THR A 105 -7.05 4.17 -27.94
C THR A 105 -6.25 5.35 -28.45
N LEU A 106 -5.03 5.55 -27.98
CA LEU A 106 -4.19 6.69 -28.31
C LEU A 106 -2.95 6.25 -29.11
N SER A 107 -2.44 7.14 -29.96
CA SER A 107 -1.20 6.89 -30.68
C SER A 107 0.00 6.86 -29.73
N ALA A 108 1.05 6.13 -30.12
CA ALA A 108 2.29 6.06 -29.33
C ALA A 108 2.90 7.46 -29.10
N GLU A 109 2.83 8.35 -30.07
CA GLU A 109 3.28 9.74 -29.95
C GLU A 109 2.49 10.52 -28.88
N THR A 110 1.16 10.40 -28.89
CA THR A 110 0.30 11.03 -27.86
C THR A 110 0.57 10.44 -26.49
N MET A 111 0.78 9.13 -26.42
CA MET A 111 1.07 8.42 -25.16
C MET A 111 2.39 8.90 -24.55
N GLN A 112 3.46 8.98 -25.34
CA GLN A 112 4.77 9.48 -24.89
C GLN A 112 4.79 10.98 -24.61
N GLY A 113 4.01 11.78 -25.35
CA GLY A 113 3.96 13.22 -25.18
C GLY A 113 3.25 13.66 -23.90
N PHE A 114 2.00 13.24 -23.74
CA PHE A 114 1.17 13.75 -22.63
C PHE A 114 0.35 12.65 -21.92
N ALA A 115 -0.16 11.65 -22.65
CA ALA A 115 -1.21 10.77 -22.12
C ALA A 115 -0.71 9.89 -20.95
N TRP A 116 0.57 9.62 -20.81
CA TRP A 116 1.15 8.93 -19.65
C TRP A 116 0.91 9.69 -18.31
N ARG A 117 0.61 10.99 -18.38
CA ARG A 117 0.31 11.83 -17.20
C ARG A 117 -1.12 11.60 -16.70
N ILE A 118 -2.03 11.18 -17.55
CA ILE A 118 -3.47 11.04 -17.24
C ILE A 118 -3.72 10.17 -16.01
N PRO A 119 -3.12 8.98 -15.85
CA PRO A 119 -3.33 8.16 -14.65
C PRO A 119 -2.94 8.89 -13.34
N PHE A 120 -1.89 9.68 -13.37
CA PHE A 120 -1.44 10.45 -12.21
C PHE A 120 -2.36 11.65 -11.92
N LEU A 121 -2.88 12.32 -12.96
CA LEU A 121 -3.80 13.44 -12.80
C LEU A 121 -5.15 12.98 -12.24
N VAL A 122 -5.63 11.80 -12.63
CA VAL A 122 -6.86 11.18 -12.09
C VAL A 122 -6.73 10.83 -10.61
N ALA A 123 -5.52 10.66 -10.09
CA ALA A 123 -5.30 10.40 -8.67
C ALA A 123 -5.79 11.54 -7.76
N LEU A 124 -5.78 12.80 -8.23
CA LEU A 124 -6.25 13.93 -7.41
C LEU A 124 -7.76 13.87 -7.14
N PRO A 125 -8.66 13.80 -8.14
CA PRO A 125 -10.08 13.67 -7.87
C PRO A 125 -10.43 12.40 -7.10
N LEU A 126 -9.77 11.27 -7.36
CA LEU A 126 -9.96 10.05 -6.57
C LEU A 126 -9.51 10.23 -5.11
N GLY A 127 -8.38 10.89 -4.89
CA GLY A 127 -7.90 11.23 -3.56
C GLY A 127 -8.88 12.15 -2.81
N LEU A 128 -9.42 13.17 -3.47
CA LEU A 128 -10.44 14.07 -2.88
C LEU A 128 -11.71 13.30 -2.49
N ILE A 129 -12.16 12.38 -3.34
CA ILE A 129 -13.30 11.50 -3.05
C ILE A 129 -12.98 10.63 -1.82
N ALA A 130 -11.81 10.01 -1.77
CA ALA A 130 -11.38 9.18 -0.64
C ALA A 130 -11.33 9.99 0.67
N ILE A 131 -10.79 11.21 0.64
CA ILE A 131 -10.75 12.12 1.78
C ILE A 131 -12.17 12.50 2.21
N TYR A 132 -13.04 12.84 1.24
CA TYR A 132 -14.44 13.18 1.53
C TYR A 132 -15.16 12.04 2.25
N PHE A 133 -15.06 10.81 1.74
CA PHE A 133 -15.65 9.64 2.40
C PHE A 133 -15.04 9.44 3.80
N ARG A 134 -13.72 9.58 3.95
CA ARG A 134 -13.05 9.43 5.23
C ARG A 134 -13.46 10.46 6.28
N LEU A 135 -13.74 11.68 5.86
CA LEU A 135 -14.19 12.74 6.75
C LEU A 135 -15.69 12.63 7.09
N LYS A 136 -16.51 12.06 6.18
CA LYS A 136 -17.97 11.95 6.35
C LYS A 136 -18.43 10.64 6.97
N ILE A 137 -17.70 9.55 6.78
CA ILE A 137 -18.03 8.28 7.42
C ILE A 137 -17.76 8.44 8.92
N GLU A 138 -18.82 8.61 9.68
CA GLU A 138 -18.76 8.53 11.14
C GLU A 138 -18.33 7.11 11.51
N ASP A 139 -17.41 7.03 12.46
CA ASP A 139 -16.99 5.74 13.00
C ASP A 139 -18.23 5.04 13.57
N THR A 140 -18.52 3.83 13.11
CA THR A 140 -19.65 3.06 13.65
C THR A 140 -19.46 2.85 15.16
N PRO A 141 -20.54 2.75 15.96
CA PRO A 141 -20.41 2.49 17.39
C PRO A 141 -19.52 1.30 17.72
N ALA A 142 -19.60 0.23 16.93
CA ALA A 142 -18.72 -0.93 17.04
C ALA A 142 -17.24 -0.59 16.78
N PHE A 143 -16.95 0.32 15.86
CA PHE A 143 -15.59 0.81 15.60
C PHE A 143 -15.07 1.65 16.78
N GLN A 144 -15.90 2.50 17.37
CA GLN A 144 -15.55 3.31 18.54
C GLN A 144 -15.26 2.45 19.77
N GLU A 145 -16.13 1.47 20.07
CA GLU A 145 -15.93 0.53 21.17
C GLU A 145 -14.62 -0.26 21.01
N ALA A 146 -14.37 -0.71 19.82
CA ALA A 146 -13.18 -1.45 19.47
C ALA A 146 -11.92 -0.59 19.61
N GLN A 147 -11.95 0.66 19.16
CA GLN A 147 -10.85 1.61 19.29
C GLN A 147 -10.57 1.95 20.76
N ASP A 148 -11.61 2.08 21.59
CA ASP A 148 -11.47 2.32 23.03
C ASP A 148 -10.88 1.10 23.76
N ALA A 149 -11.22 -0.12 23.34
CA ALA A 149 -10.63 -1.34 23.88
C ALA A 149 -9.11 -1.44 23.51
N ALA A 150 -8.75 -1.13 22.26
CA ALA A 150 -7.35 -1.09 21.83
C ALA A 150 -6.54 -0.02 22.57
N LYS A 151 -7.13 1.15 22.84
CA LYS A 151 -6.50 2.20 23.66
C LYS A 151 -6.23 1.73 25.09
N ARG A 152 -7.21 1.11 25.75
CA ARG A 152 -7.04 0.58 27.10
C ARG A 152 -5.91 -0.45 27.15
N ALA A 153 -5.87 -1.36 26.19
CA ALA A 153 -4.80 -2.35 26.09
C ALA A 153 -3.43 -1.72 25.87
N ALA A 154 -3.34 -0.64 25.08
CA ALA A 154 -2.09 0.08 24.84
C ALA A 154 -1.64 0.89 26.06
N ASP A 155 -2.58 1.51 26.79
CA ASP A 155 -2.32 2.26 28.01
C ASP A 155 -1.86 1.32 29.13
N ASP A 156 -2.48 0.14 29.25
CA ASP A 156 -2.09 -0.91 30.20
C ASP A 156 -0.67 -1.45 29.87
N ALA A 157 -0.35 -1.63 28.58
CA ALA A 157 0.99 -2.04 28.15
C ALA A 157 2.06 -0.97 28.41
N GLN A 158 1.72 0.32 28.28
CA GLN A 158 2.62 1.44 28.58
C GLN A 158 2.75 1.72 30.07
N ALA A 159 1.81 1.27 30.89
CA ALA A 159 1.87 1.36 32.35
C ALA A 159 2.89 0.40 32.96
N SER A 160 3.42 -0.56 32.20
CA SER A 160 4.49 -1.44 32.64
C SER A 160 5.77 -0.63 32.91
N PRO A 161 6.41 -0.76 34.09
CA PRO A 161 7.59 0.01 34.45
C PRO A 161 8.77 -0.16 33.48
N ASP A 162 8.85 -1.30 32.80
CA ASP A 162 9.92 -1.70 31.87
C ASP A 162 9.60 -1.38 30.40
N ALA A 163 8.47 -0.76 30.08
CA ALA A 163 8.12 -0.43 28.71
C ALA A 163 9.03 0.69 28.17
N PRO A 164 9.67 0.51 27.01
CA PRO A 164 10.54 1.53 26.43
C PRO A 164 9.71 2.77 26.04
N LYS A 165 10.00 3.90 26.70
CA LYS A 165 9.32 5.18 26.46
C LYS A 165 9.99 5.91 25.31
N GLY A 166 9.26 6.05 24.18
CA GLY A 166 9.70 6.76 23.00
C GLY A 166 10.24 5.87 21.87
N VAL A 167 10.20 6.40 20.66
CA VAL A 167 10.53 5.66 19.43
C VAL A 167 11.97 5.14 19.43
N ILE A 168 12.92 5.96 19.91
CA ILE A 168 14.34 5.57 19.94
C ILE A 168 14.60 4.43 20.94
N ALA A 169 13.95 4.47 22.10
CA ALA A 169 14.06 3.40 23.09
C ALA A 169 13.44 2.10 22.57
N LEU A 170 12.32 2.18 21.88
CA LEU A 170 11.64 1.05 21.24
C LEU A 170 12.50 0.43 20.13
N ILE A 171 13.13 1.24 19.28
CA ILE A 171 14.05 0.76 18.24
C ILE A 171 15.24 0.05 18.88
N ARG A 172 15.83 0.61 19.95
CA ARG A 172 16.97 -0.02 20.65
C ARG A 172 16.58 -1.33 21.34
N ALA A 173 15.37 -1.40 21.91
CA ALA A 173 14.90 -2.60 22.59
C ALA A 173 14.62 -3.76 21.63
N TYR A 174 14.05 -3.46 20.45
CA TYR A 174 13.53 -4.45 19.49
C TYR A 174 14.21 -4.40 18.13
N TRP A 175 15.47 -3.95 18.03
CA TRP A 175 16.15 -3.76 16.74
C TRP A 175 16.31 -5.06 15.93
N ARG A 176 16.48 -6.22 16.62
CA ARG A 176 16.60 -7.53 15.94
C ARG A 176 15.30 -7.97 15.32
N GLU A 177 14.21 -7.83 16.05
CA GLU A 177 12.86 -8.14 15.59
C GLU A 177 12.45 -7.20 14.44
N LEU A 178 12.77 -5.92 14.56
CA LEU A 178 12.55 -4.93 13.51
C LEU A 178 13.38 -5.25 12.26
N LEU A 179 14.64 -5.61 12.41
CA LEU A 179 15.50 -6.01 11.29
C LEU A 179 14.98 -7.29 10.62
N THR A 180 14.58 -8.29 11.42
CA THR A 180 13.99 -9.54 10.88
C THR A 180 12.71 -9.26 10.11
N ALA A 181 11.80 -8.45 10.66
CA ALA A 181 10.59 -8.03 9.98
C ALA A 181 10.90 -7.26 8.69
N PHE A 182 11.86 -6.32 8.73
CA PHE A 182 12.29 -5.57 7.55
C PHE A 182 12.80 -6.49 6.43
N VAL A 183 13.69 -7.44 6.75
CA VAL A 183 14.25 -8.38 5.76
C VAL A 183 13.15 -9.26 5.16
N LEU A 184 12.23 -9.79 5.98
CA LEU A 184 11.13 -10.62 5.50
C LEU A 184 10.18 -9.84 4.59
N VAL A 185 9.81 -8.62 4.99
CA VAL A 185 8.93 -7.75 4.20
C VAL A 185 9.62 -7.31 2.90
N ALA A 186 10.91 -6.95 2.98
CA ALA A 186 11.69 -6.57 1.80
C ALA A 186 11.80 -7.73 0.80
N ALA A 187 12.08 -8.95 1.26
CA ALA A 187 12.15 -10.12 0.41
C ALA A 187 10.81 -10.42 -0.26
N ALA A 188 9.70 -10.43 0.50
CA ALA A 188 8.36 -10.66 -0.05
C ALA A 188 7.96 -9.59 -1.07
N ASN A 189 8.22 -8.31 -0.78
CA ASN A 189 7.92 -7.22 -1.70
C ASN A 189 8.81 -7.27 -2.96
N THR A 190 10.08 -7.65 -2.85
CA THR A 190 10.97 -7.79 -4.02
C THR A 190 10.40 -8.78 -5.02
N VAL A 191 9.92 -9.95 -4.57
CA VAL A 191 9.27 -10.94 -5.44
C VAL A 191 7.97 -10.37 -6.04
N GLY A 192 7.13 -9.74 -5.24
CA GLY A 192 5.88 -9.12 -5.69
C GLY A 192 6.14 -8.05 -6.78
N TYR A 193 7.07 -7.14 -6.56
CA TYR A 193 7.40 -6.09 -7.52
C TYR A 193 8.15 -6.60 -8.75
N ALA A 194 8.91 -7.69 -8.65
CA ALA A 194 9.51 -8.33 -9.81
C ALA A 194 8.41 -8.81 -10.79
N LEU A 195 7.33 -9.39 -10.28
CA LEU A 195 6.22 -9.85 -11.09
C LEU A 195 5.31 -8.72 -11.58
N THR A 196 5.02 -7.73 -10.73
CA THR A 196 4.02 -6.71 -11.05
C THR A 196 4.58 -5.50 -11.82
N SER A 197 5.82 -5.11 -11.54
CA SER A 197 6.43 -3.90 -12.10
C SER A 197 7.57 -4.19 -13.07
N TYR A 198 8.41 -5.16 -12.78
CA TYR A 198 9.56 -5.46 -13.64
C TYR A 198 9.19 -6.34 -14.83
N MET A 199 8.29 -7.30 -14.66
CA MET A 199 7.93 -8.24 -15.74
C MET A 199 7.41 -7.55 -17.01
N PRO A 200 6.50 -6.55 -16.95
CA PRO A 200 6.09 -5.80 -18.15
C PRO A 200 7.28 -5.17 -18.87
N THR A 201 8.17 -4.52 -18.12
CA THR A 201 9.38 -3.89 -18.68
C THR A 201 10.34 -4.92 -19.29
N TYR A 202 10.48 -6.09 -18.69
CA TYR A 202 11.29 -7.19 -19.22
C TYR A 202 10.71 -7.75 -20.54
N LEU A 203 9.40 -7.94 -20.59
CA LEU A 203 8.72 -8.41 -21.80
C LEU A 203 8.91 -7.44 -22.98
N THR A 204 8.76 -6.15 -22.73
CA THR A 204 8.90 -5.13 -23.78
C THR A 204 10.35 -4.81 -24.12
N GLY A 205 11.19 -4.54 -23.12
CA GLY A 205 12.56 -4.07 -23.31
C GLY A 205 13.56 -5.18 -23.67
N THR A 206 13.37 -6.41 -23.16
CA THR A 206 14.33 -7.50 -23.36
C THR A 206 13.85 -8.51 -24.41
N LEU A 207 12.57 -8.89 -24.35
CA LEU A 207 12.00 -9.88 -25.27
C LEU A 207 11.38 -9.25 -26.51
N GLY A 208 11.30 -7.92 -26.59
CA GLY A 208 10.84 -7.20 -27.77
C GLY A 208 9.32 -7.30 -28.03
N TYR A 209 8.53 -7.65 -27.01
CA TYR A 209 7.08 -7.58 -27.14
C TYR A 209 6.63 -6.11 -27.26
N ASP A 210 5.57 -5.88 -27.98
CA ASP A 210 4.92 -4.58 -28.04
C ASP A 210 4.41 -4.16 -26.65
N GLU A 211 4.45 -2.84 -26.33
CA GLU A 211 4.09 -2.29 -25.03
C GLU A 211 2.68 -2.69 -24.59
N VAL A 212 1.72 -2.72 -25.53
CA VAL A 212 0.35 -3.13 -25.26
C VAL A 212 0.28 -4.60 -24.85
N HIS A 213 0.96 -5.47 -25.59
CA HIS A 213 1.01 -6.91 -25.29
C HIS A 213 1.71 -7.17 -23.95
N GLY A 214 2.82 -6.46 -23.66
CA GLY A 214 3.53 -6.57 -22.39
C GLY A 214 2.63 -6.24 -21.17
N THR A 215 1.84 -5.19 -21.27
CA THR A 215 0.91 -4.80 -20.21
C THR A 215 -0.30 -5.74 -20.13
N LEU A 216 -0.89 -6.11 -21.27
CA LEU A 216 -2.04 -7.01 -21.31
C LEU A 216 -1.74 -8.42 -20.78
N LEU A 217 -0.54 -8.94 -21.02
CA LEU A 217 -0.12 -10.25 -20.52
C LEU A 217 0.00 -10.30 -18.99
N THR A 218 0.25 -9.16 -18.35
CA THR A 218 0.36 -9.09 -16.89
C THR A 218 -1.00 -9.00 -16.19
N LEU A 219 -2.06 -8.53 -16.86
CA LEU A 219 -3.40 -8.40 -16.30
C LEU A 219 -3.98 -9.72 -15.77
N PRO A 220 -4.00 -10.82 -16.53
CA PRO A 220 -4.50 -12.11 -16.03
C PRO A 220 -3.73 -12.61 -14.82
N VAL A 221 -2.41 -12.36 -14.79
CA VAL A 221 -1.54 -12.75 -13.67
C VAL A 221 -1.93 -11.96 -12.42
N LEU A 222 -2.10 -10.64 -12.53
CA LEU A 222 -2.52 -9.78 -11.42
C LEU A 222 -3.88 -10.18 -10.87
N VAL A 223 -4.84 -10.48 -11.75
CA VAL A 223 -6.18 -10.94 -11.35
C VAL A 223 -6.10 -12.32 -10.67
N ALA A 224 -5.34 -13.24 -11.24
CA ALA A 224 -5.15 -14.57 -10.64
C ALA A 224 -4.49 -14.46 -9.25
N MET A 225 -3.46 -13.64 -9.10
CA MET A 225 -2.83 -13.37 -7.80
C MET A 225 -3.84 -12.79 -6.81
N ALA A 226 -4.60 -11.77 -7.21
CA ALA A 226 -5.63 -11.16 -6.39
C ALA A 226 -6.65 -12.20 -5.87
N LEU A 227 -7.13 -13.09 -6.73
CA LEU A 227 -8.09 -14.13 -6.37
C LEU A 227 -7.49 -15.23 -5.48
N CYS A 228 -6.19 -15.55 -5.66
CA CYS A 228 -5.50 -16.53 -4.85
C CYS A 228 -5.21 -16.05 -3.41
N ILE A 229 -5.05 -14.74 -3.20
CA ILE A 229 -4.68 -14.17 -1.90
C ILE A 229 -5.67 -14.53 -0.78
N PRO A 230 -6.99 -14.36 -0.90
CA PRO A 230 -7.93 -14.76 0.15
C PRO A 230 -7.94 -16.26 0.41
N LEU A 231 -7.68 -17.07 -0.62
CA LEU A 231 -7.59 -18.53 -0.49
C LEU A 231 -6.36 -18.93 0.34
N THR A 232 -5.21 -18.29 0.07
CA THR A 232 -3.99 -18.53 0.86
C THR A 232 -4.12 -18.00 2.29
N GLY A 233 -4.81 -16.86 2.50
CA GLY A 233 -5.17 -16.36 3.82
C GLY A 233 -5.99 -17.34 4.62
N LYS A 234 -7.05 -17.90 4.01
CA LYS A 234 -7.89 -18.95 4.62
C LYS A 234 -7.12 -20.25 4.87
N LEU A 235 -6.23 -20.62 3.97
CA LEU A 235 -5.36 -21.79 4.14
C LEU A 235 -4.41 -21.58 5.32
N SER A 236 -3.83 -20.38 5.45
CA SER A 236 -2.95 -19.99 6.56
C SER A 236 -3.64 -20.09 7.92
N ASP A 237 -4.93 -19.76 8.00
CA ASP A 237 -5.71 -19.92 9.22
C ASP A 237 -5.95 -21.39 9.59
N ARG A 238 -6.00 -22.31 8.59
CA ARG A 238 -6.24 -23.76 8.81
C ARG A 238 -4.97 -24.55 9.15
N ILE A 239 -3.90 -24.36 8.38
CA ILE A 239 -2.67 -25.20 8.49
C ILE A 239 -1.55 -24.51 9.27
N GLY A 240 -1.73 -23.23 9.62
CA GLY A 240 -0.78 -22.42 10.38
C GLY A 240 0.16 -21.59 9.50
N ARG A 241 0.48 -20.40 9.98
CA ARG A 241 1.22 -19.37 9.23
C ARG A 241 2.63 -19.81 8.83
N LYS A 242 3.36 -20.48 9.73
CA LYS A 242 4.72 -20.96 9.43
C LYS A 242 4.76 -21.94 8.27
N ARG A 243 3.79 -22.88 8.18
CA ARG A 243 3.74 -23.88 7.11
C ARG A 243 3.48 -23.23 5.75
N VAL A 244 2.54 -22.27 5.69
CA VAL A 244 2.25 -21.54 4.43
C VAL A 244 3.46 -20.73 3.97
N LEU A 245 4.16 -20.07 4.89
CA LEU A 245 5.41 -19.35 4.59
C LEU A 245 6.47 -20.30 4.02
N PHE A 246 6.68 -21.45 4.63
CA PHE A 246 7.65 -22.44 4.14
C PHE A 246 7.27 -22.95 2.74
N ILE A 247 6.01 -23.30 2.51
CA ILE A 247 5.54 -23.76 1.20
C ILE A 247 5.77 -22.66 0.15
N GLY A 248 5.38 -21.41 0.43
CA GLY A 248 5.56 -20.30 -0.50
C GLY A 248 7.01 -19.88 -0.71
N SER A 249 7.95 -20.23 0.20
CA SER A 249 9.38 -19.92 0.04
C SER A 249 10.15 -20.98 -0.76
N ILE A 250 9.59 -22.17 -0.94
CA ILE A 250 10.20 -23.30 -1.65
C ILE A 250 9.63 -23.44 -3.07
N SER A 251 8.41 -22.94 -3.33
CA SER A 251 7.76 -22.95 -4.64
C SER A 251 8.24 -21.80 -5.52
#